data_b292fe7841468199bf5f1f131d62dca5
#
_entry.id   b292fe7841468199bf5f1f131d62dca5
#
_cell.length_a   1.000
_cell.length_b   1.000
_cell.length_c   1.000
_cell.angle_alpha   90.00
_cell.angle_beta   90.00
_cell.angle_gamma   90.00
#
_symmetry.space_group_name_H-M   'P 1'
#
loop_
_entity.id
_entity.type
_entity.pdbx_description
1 polymer ?
#
loop_
_entity_poly.entity_id
_entity_poly.type
_entity_poly.pdbx_seq_one_letter_code
_entity_poly.pdbx_strand_id
1 'polypeptide(L)'
;MNSTERLMVSILKKGKQEFGVVSIKAEFEAEGTRLEELLRLVDIARAAQLPITVKIGGCEAIRDLLESKQIGVRYIVAPMVETAYAASKYILAKEIVYTKDEQEDTEFLFNLETITGFENRESMVKEISGPNGADGVVFGRVDFVGSLGW
;
A
#
# COMPACT_ATOMS: atom_id res chain seq x y z
N MET A 1 -6.40 -5.97 24.06
CA MET A 1 -7.22 -6.70 23.04
C MET A 1 -8.49 -7.25 23.66
N ASN A 2 -9.64 -6.95 23.05
CA ASN A 2 -10.94 -7.51 23.42
C ASN A 2 -11.14 -8.93 22.81
N SER A 3 -12.31 -9.55 23.02
CA SER A 3 -12.59 -10.91 22.52
C SER A 3 -12.61 -11.00 20.99
N THR A 4 -13.17 -9.99 20.31
CA THR A 4 -13.22 -9.91 18.86
C THR A 4 -11.82 -9.79 18.27
N GLU A 5 -10.98 -8.93 18.82
CA GLU A 5 -9.59 -8.76 18.38
C GLU A 5 -8.76 -10.05 18.57
N ARG A 6 -8.96 -10.77 19.68
CA ARG A 6 -8.32 -12.09 19.86
C ARG A 6 -8.78 -13.11 18.82
N LEU A 7 -10.05 -13.07 18.45
CA LEU A 7 -10.56 -13.92 17.37
C LEU A 7 -9.94 -13.54 16.01
N MET A 8 -9.83 -12.25 15.72
CA MET A 8 -9.13 -11.75 14.51
C MET A 8 -7.68 -12.26 14.46
N VAL A 9 -6.94 -12.16 15.56
CA VAL A 9 -5.57 -12.69 15.64
C VAL A 9 -5.53 -14.20 15.35
N SER A 10 -6.47 -14.96 15.89
CA SER A 10 -6.54 -16.41 15.66
C SER A 10 -6.78 -16.74 14.18
N ILE A 11 -7.74 -16.04 13.54
CA ILE A 11 -8.06 -16.19 12.11
C ILE A 11 -6.84 -15.80 11.24
N LEU A 12 -6.18 -14.71 11.56
CA LEU A 12 -5.00 -14.24 10.82
C LEU A 12 -3.81 -15.20 10.92
N LYS A 13 -3.57 -15.78 12.11
CA LYS A 13 -2.55 -16.82 12.28
C LYS A 13 -2.84 -18.04 11.42
N LYS A 14 -4.10 -18.49 11.40
CA LYS A 14 -4.55 -19.58 10.53
C LYS A 14 -4.39 -19.21 9.06
N GLY A 15 -4.80 -17.98 8.67
CA GLY A 15 -4.62 -17.45 7.32
C GLY A 15 -3.16 -17.48 6.86
N LYS A 16 -2.24 -17.06 7.73
CA LYS A 16 -0.80 -17.12 7.48
C LYS A 16 -0.30 -18.54 7.29
N GLN A 17 -0.70 -19.46 8.16
CA GLN A 17 -0.17 -20.83 8.19
C GLN A 17 -0.74 -21.72 7.08
N GLU A 18 -2.02 -21.60 6.78
CA GLU A 18 -2.74 -22.52 5.90
C GLU A 18 -3.07 -21.93 4.52
N PHE A 19 -3.15 -20.59 4.39
CA PHE A 19 -3.64 -19.94 3.18
C PHE A 19 -2.67 -18.93 2.57
N GLY A 20 -1.45 -18.81 3.10
CA GLY A 20 -0.42 -17.95 2.53
C GLY A 20 -0.69 -16.45 2.68
N VAL A 21 -1.45 -16.03 3.69
CA VAL A 21 -1.64 -14.61 3.99
C VAL A 21 -0.31 -14.00 4.42
N VAL A 22 0.14 -12.97 3.70
CA VAL A 22 1.45 -12.32 3.91
C VAL A 22 1.36 -10.96 4.58
N SER A 23 0.21 -10.29 4.53
CA SER A 23 0.02 -8.94 5.07
C SER A 23 -1.46 -8.66 5.35
N ILE A 24 -1.72 -7.63 6.15
CA ILE A 24 -3.06 -7.08 6.40
C ILE A 24 -3.12 -5.71 5.74
N LYS A 25 -4.16 -5.44 4.95
CA LYS A 25 -4.33 -4.18 4.22
C LYS A 25 -5.36 -3.28 4.89
N ALA A 26 -5.04 -1.98 4.96
CA ALA A 26 -5.95 -0.88 5.27
C ALA A 26 -5.83 0.21 4.22
N GLU A 27 -6.83 1.09 4.12
CA GLU A 27 -6.86 2.21 3.18
C GLU A 27 -7.29 3.49 3.88
N PHE A 28 -6.53 4.57 3.71
CA PHE A 28 -6.86 5.85 4.33
C PHE A 28 -8.09 6.50 3.69
N GLU A 29 -8.11 6.69 2.38
CA GLU A 29 -9.17 7.44 1.71
C GLU A 29 -10.38 6.58 1.33
N ALA A 30 -10.21 5.54 0.54
CA ALA A 30 -11.34 4.78 0.00
C ALA A 30 -12.16 4.06 1.07
N GLU A 31 -11.51 3.57 2.13
CA GLU A 31 -12.18 2.93 3.28
C GLU A 31 -12.37 3.90 4.45
N GLY A 32 -11.78 5.11 4.39
CA GLY A 32 -11.86 6.12 5.43
C GLY A 32 -11.28 5.67 6.78
N THR A 33 -10.25 4.82 6.75
CA THR A 33 -9.61 4.31 7.98
C THR A 33 -8.97 5.46 8.75
N ARG A 34 -9.43 5.69 9.97
CA ARG A 34 -8.85 6.70 10.86
C ARG A 34 -7.59 6.17 11.52
N LEU A 35 -6.71 7.07 11.94
CA LEU A 35 -5.43 6.72 12.55
C LEU A 35 -5.59 5.79 13.77
N GLU A 36 -6.53 6.07 14.65
CA GLU A 36 -6.79 5.26 15.83
C GLU A 36 -7.31 3.85 15.51
N GLU A 37 -8.01 3.69 14.39
CA GLU A 37 -8.46 2.37 13.90
C GLU A 37 -7.27 1.60 13.31
N LEU A 38 -6.42 2.29 12.57
CA LEU A 38 -5.20 1.71 12.01
C LEU A 38 -4.25 1.24 13.13
N LEU A 39 -4.06 2.03 14.19
CA LEU A 39 -3.23 1.64 15.33
C LEU A 39 -3.74 0.37 16.01
N ARG A 40 -5.05 0.20 16.15
CA ARG A 40 -5.63 -1.05 16.66
C ARG A 40 -5.38 -2.23 15.73
N LEU A 41 -5.48 -2.01 14.42
CA LEU A 41 -5.17 -3.04 13.43
C LEU A 41 -3.69 -3.44 13.47
N VAL A 42 -2.79 -2.48 13.69
CA VAL A 42 -1.35 -2.73 13.88
C VAL A 42 -1.10 -3.66 15.07
N ASP A 43 -1.77 -3.44 16.20
CA ASP A 43 -1.62 -4.31 17.38
C ASP A 43 -2.11 -5.75 17.11
N ILE A 44 -3.20 -5.89 16.36
CA ILE A 44 -3.72 -7.19 15.91
C ILE A 44 -2.73 -7.87 14.96
N ALA A 45 -2.21 -7.11 13.98
CA ALA A 45 -1.23 -7.60 13.01
C ALA A 45 0.05 -8.09 13.69
N ARG A 46 0.59 -7.31 14.61
CA ARG A 46 1.77 -7.68 15.41
C ARG A 46 1.54 -8.96 16.21
N ALA A 47 0.39 -9.09 16.85
CA ALA A 47 0.03 -10.32 17.58
C ALA A 47 -0.14 -11.54 16.67
N ALA A 48 -0.51 -11.33 15.40
CA ALA A 48 -0.57 -12.36 14.37
C ALA A 48 0.78 -12.58 13.65
N GLN A 49 1.78 -11.75 13.94
CA GLN A 49 3.08 -11.75 13.24
C GLN A 49 2.94 -11.53 11.73
N LEU A 50 2.07 -10.61 11.35
CA LEU A 50 1.86 -10.14 9.98
C LEU A 50 2.24 -8.67 9.87
N PRO A 51 2.89 -8.24 8.78
CA PRO A 51 3.09 -6.83 8.48
C PRO A 51 1.78 -6.14 8.08
N ILE A 52 1.82 -4.82 8.05
CA ILE A 52 0.73 -3.97 7.56
C ILE A 52 1.06 -3.48 6.15
N THR A 53 0.04 -3.49 5.31
CA THR A 53 -0.04 -2.78 4.02
C THR A 53 -0.99 -1.60 4.17
N VAL A 54 -0.59 -0.42 3.72
CA VAL A 54 -1.47 0.75 3.69
C VAL A 54 -1.59 1.28 2.27
N LYS A 55 -2.82 1.43 1.79
CA LYS A 55 -3.11 2.18 0.57
C LYS A 55 -3.33 3.65 0.97
N ILE A 56 -2.49 4.52 0.42
CA ILE A 56 -2.52 5.97 0.66
C ILE A 56 -3.53 6.66 -0.24
N GLY A 57 -3.86 7.92 0.03
CA GLY A 57 -4.90 8.68 -0.67
C GLY A 57 -4.54 9.14 -2.08
N GLY A 58 -3.29 9.00 -2.51
CA GLY A 58 -2.85 9.41 -3.87
C GLY A 58 -1.34 9.41 -4.01
N CYS A 59 -0.86 9.74 -5.22
CA CYS A 59 0.57 9.74 -5.55
C CYS A 59 1.40 10.69 -4.66
N GLU A 60 0.84 11.79 -4.22
CA GLU A 60 1.50 12.81 -3.40
C GLU A 60 0.89 12.94 -1.99
N ALA A 61 0.34 11.87 -1.44
CA ALA A 61 -0.26 11.85 -0.11
C ALA A 61 0.83 11.90 0.99
N ILE A 62 1.54 13.02 1.08
CA ILE A 62 2.68 13.23 2.01
C ILE A 62 2.27 12.96 3.46
N ARG A 63 1.07 13.38 3.88
CA ARG A 63 0.57 13.13 5.22
C ARG A 63 0.44 11.64 5.50
N ASP A 64 -0.15 10.89 4.58
CA ASP A 64 -0.33 9.44 4.72
C ASP A 64 1.01 8.70 4.77
N LEU A 65 1.99 9.16 3.98
CA LEU A 65 3.35 8.63 4.01
C LEU A 65 4.03 8.90 5.37
N LEU A 66 3.89 10.10 5.93
CA LEU A 66 4.41 10.44 7.26
C LEU A 66 3.77 9.57 8.36
N GLU A 67 2.46 9.39 8.33
CA GLU A 67 1.73 8.54 9.27
C GLU A 67 2.14 7.06 9.11
N SER A 68 2.24 6.57 7.86
CA SER A 68 2.68 5.21 7.55
C SER A 68 4.10 4.92 8.05
N LYS A 69 5.02 5.87 7.86
CA LYS A 69 6.39 5.81 8.37
C LYS A 69 6.41 5.71 9.90
N GLN A 70 5.66 6.59 10.58
CA GLN A 70 5.61 6.60 12.05
C GLN A 70 5.05 5.29 12.64
N ILE A 71 4.14 4.64 11.95
CA ILE A 71 3.53 3.36 12.35
C ILE A 71 4.46 2.17 12.07
N GLY A 72 5.37 2.31 11.11
CA GLY A 72 6.22 1.23 10.62
C GLY A 72 5.48 0.30 9.64
N VAL A 73 4.78 0.89 8.69
CA VAL A 73 4.09 0.16 7.60
C VAL A 73 5.13 -0.51 6.70
N ARG A 74 4.97 -1.80 6.42
CA ARG A 74 5.88 -2.56 5.56
C ARG A 74 5.62 -2.34 4.07
N TYR A 75 4.35 -2.25 3.66
CA TYR A 75 3.97 -2.09 2.26
C TYR A 75 3.09 -0.86 2.09
N ILE A 76 3.49 0.06 1.24
CA ILE A 76 2.72 1.24 0.87
C ILE A 76 2.23 1.08 -0.57
N VAL A 77 0.95 1.35 -0.80
CA VAL A 77 0.34 1.25 -2.13
C VAL A 77 -0.24 2.60 -2.53
N ALA A 78 0.26 3.20 -3.60
CA ALA A 78 -0.33 4.40 -4.19
C ALA A 78 -1.45 4.00 -5.16
N PRO A 79 -2.68 4.53 -5.02
CA PRO A 79 -3.78 4.27 -5.96
C PRO A 79 -3.66 5.12 -7.22
N MET A 80 -4.38 4.72 -8.27
CA MET A 80 -4.65 5.54 -9.47
C MET A 80 -3.39 6.15 -10.10
N VAL A 81 -2.29 5.40 -10.14
CA VAL A 81 -1.08 5.83 -10.85
C VAL A 81 -1.26 5.50 -12.33
N GLU A 82 -1.58 6.50 -13.15
CA GLU A 82 -2.03 6.29 -14.52
C GLU A 82 -1.06 6.82 -15.59
N THR A 83 -0.05 7.59 -15.19
CA THR A 83 0.90 8.21 -16.13
C THR A 83 2.33 8.17 -15.56
N ALA A 84 3.33 8.30 -16.44
CA ALA A 84 4.72 8.43 -16.03
C ALA A 84 4.93 9.63 -15.08
N TYR A 85 4.22 10.74 -15.31
CA TYR A 85 4.28 11.90 -14.43
C TYR A 85 3.70 11.60 -13.04
N ALA A 86 2.56 10.91 -12.94
CA ALA A 86 2.00 10.50 -11.65
C ALA A 86 2.95 9.53 -10.92
N ALA A 87 3.58 8.62 -11.64
CA ALA A 87 4.58 7.71 -11.10
C ALA A 87 5.81 8.48 -10.56
N SER A 88 6.34 9.44 -11.32
CA SER A 88 7.46 10.28 -10.86
C SER A 88 7.11 11.09 -9.60
N LYS A 89 5.88 11.58 -9.49
CA LYS A 89 5.39 12.30 -8.30
C LYS A 89 5.32 11.40 -7.07
N TYR A 90 4.93 10.13 -7.24
CA TYR A 90 4.94 9.15 -6.16
C TYR A 90 6.37 8.87 -5.66
N ILE A 91 7.31 8.66 -6.58
CA ILE A 91 8.73 8.45 -6.23
C ILE A 91 9.30 9.67 -5.51
N LEU A 92 9.00 10.88 -5.99
CA LEU A 92 9.43 12.12 -5.33
C LEU A 92 8.84 12.24 -3.90
N ALA A 93 7.56 11.92 -3.73
CA ALA A 93 6.90 11.94 -2.42
C ALA A 93 7.55 10.93 -1.45
N LYS A 94 7.89 9.73 -1.94
CA LYS A 94 8.66 8.73 -1.19
C LYS A 94 10.00 9.32 -0.71
N GLU A 95 10.77 9.93 -1.61
CA GLU A 95 12.09 10.50 -1.31
C GLU A 95 12.03 11.69 -0.34
N ILE A 96 10.95 12.48 -0.37
CA ILE A 96 10.74 13.58 0.57
C ILE A 96 10.50 13.07 2.00
N VAL A 97 9.79 11.95 2.15
CA VAL A 97 9.33 11.47 3.45
C VAL A 97 10.29 10.46 4.07
N TYR A 98 10.85 9.56 3.27
CA TYR A 98 11.69 8.46 3.73
C TYR A 98 13.16 8.69 3.39
N THR A 99 14.05 8.62 4.38
CA THR A 99 15.48 8.52 4.15
C THR A 99 15.81 7.18 3.47
N LYS A 100 17.01 7.06 2.91
CA LYS A 100 17.42 5.82 2.23
C LYS A 100 17.42 4.61 3.14
N ASP A 101 17.86 4.76 4.37
CA ASP A 101 17.87 3.70 5.37
C ASP A 101 16.44 3.26 5.73
N GLU A 102 15.51 4.21 5.83
CA GLU A 102 14.10 3.91 6.11
C GLU A 102 13.38 3.23 4.94
N GLN A 103 13.85 3.48 3.71
CA GLN A 103 13.32 2.81 2.52
C GLN A 103 13.70 1.31 2.47
N GLU A 104 14.73 0.86 3.17
CA GLU A 104 15.09 -0.56 3.25
C GLU A 104 14.05 -1.37 4.04
N ASP A 105 13.34 -0.72 4.97
CA ASP A 105 12.31 -1.35 5.79
C ASP A 105 10.90 -1.28 5.19
N THR A 106 10.70 -0.53 4.09
CA THR A 106 9.39 -0.29 3.49
C THR A 106 9.41 -0.52 1.99
N GLU A 107 8.45 -1.28 1.47
CA GLU A 107 8.27 -1.48 0.04
C GLU A 107 7.17 -0.55 -0.50
N PHE A 108 7.49 0.14 -1.59
CA PHE A 108 6.65 1.15 -2.24
C PHE A 108 6.04 0.59 -3.52
N LEU A 109 4.78 0.28 -3.46
CA LEU A 109 3.99 -0.31 -4.54
C LEU A 109 3.01 0.73 -5.09
N PHE A 110 2.49 0.49 -6.28
CA PHE A 110 1.37 1.26 -6.80
C PHE A 110 0.35 0.36 -7.49
N ASN A 111 -0.89 0.84 -7.57
CA ASN A 111 -1.95 0.13 -8.27
C ASN A 111 -1.89 0.41 -9.79
N LEU A 112 -1.90 -0.67 -10.56
CA LEU A 112 -2.31 -0.66 -11.97
C LEU A 112 -3.77 -1.12 -11.99
N GLU A 113 -4.70 -0.17 -12.04
CA GLU A 113 -6.11 -0.44 -11.80
C GLU A 113 -7.07 0.28 -12.76
N THR A 114 -6.54 0.83 -13.86
CA THR A 114 -7.36 1.44 -14.92
C THR A 114 -6.82 1.09 -16.30
N ILE A 115 -7.70 1.17 -17.32
CA ILE A 115 -7.28 1.00 -18.71
C ILE A 115 -6.27 2.08 -19.12
N THR A 116 -6.43 3.32 -18.62
CA THR A 116 -5.48 4.42 -18.87
C THR A 116 -4.08 4.09 -18.33
N GLY A 117 -4.00 3.59 -17.08
CA GLY A 117 -2.74 3.14 -16.51
C GLY A 117 -2.12 1.99 -17.30
N PHE A 118 -2.93 1.05 -17.74
CA PHE A 118 -2.46 -0.07 -18.55
C PHE A 118 -1.92 0.36 -19.92
N GLU A 119 -2.58 1.28 -20.61
CA GLU A 119 -2.11 1.84 -21.88
C GLU A 119 -0.78 2.59 -21.73
N ASN A 120 -0.58 3.28 -20.60
CA ASN A 120 0.64 4.04 -20.28
C ASN A 120 1.74 3.20 -19.59
N ARG A 121 1.54 1.91 -19.36
CA ARG A 121 2.43 1.07 -18.53
C ARG A 121 3.91 1.11 -18.93
N GLU A 122 4.21 1.14 -20.23
CA GLU A 122 5.60 1.14 -20.70
C GLU A 122 6.35 2.43 -20.32
N SER A 123 5.67 3.58 -20.47
CA SER A 123 6.22 4.87 -20.05
C SER A 123 6.34 4.97 -18.52
N MET A 124 5.40 4.41 -17.78
CA MET A 124 5.44 4.34 -16.32
C MET A 124 6.60 3.47 -15.86
N VAL A 125 6.75 2.26 -16.39
CA VAL A 125 7.86 1.36 -16.06
C VAL A 125 9.20 2.04 -16.33
N LYS A 126 9.37 2.70 -17.47
CA LYS A 126 10.59 3.44 -17.78
C LYS A 126 10.92 4.51 -16.74
N GLU A 127 9.90 5.21 -16.22
CA GLU A 127 10.07 6.28 -15.23
C GLU A 127 10.47 5.76 -13.85
N ILE A 128 9.89 4.62 -13.45
CA ILE A 128 10.06 4.07 -12.10
C ILE A 128 11.08 2.93 -12.01
N SER A 129 11.67 2.50 -13.14
CA SER A 129 12.71 1.47 -13.15
C SER A 129 14.05 2.09 -12.78
N GLY A 130 14.54 1.77 -11.60
CA GLY A 130 15.84 2.26 -11.13
C GLY A 130 16.02 1.98 -9.64
N PRO A 131 17.20 2.27 -9.10
CA PRO A 131 17.53 1.96 -7.70
C PRO A 131 16.69 2.73 -6.68
N ASN A 132 16.05 3.81 -7.10
CA ASN A 132 15.13 4.60 -6.26
C ASN A 132 13.66 4.48 -6.71
N GLY A 133 13.36 3.56 -7.59
CA GLY A 133 12.02 3.37 -8.18
C GLY A 133 10.98 2.79 -7.22
N ALA A 134 9.90 2.27 -7.79
CA ALA A 134 8.91 1.50 -7.05
C ALA A 134 9.34 0.03 -6.98
N ASP A 135 8.97 -0.64 -5.88
CA ASP A 135 9.34 -2.03 -5.62
C ASP A 135 8.40 -3.03 -6.32
N GLY A 136 7.21 -2.59 -6.71
CA GLY A 136 6.27 -3.47 -7.40
C GLY A 136 4.94 -2.84 -7.76
N VAL A 137 4.09 -3.66 -8.33
CA VAL A 137 2.76 -3.29 -8.84
C VAL A 137 1.69 -4.18 -8.23
N VAL A 138 0.57 -3.60 -7.86
CA VAL A 138 -0.65 -4.29 -7.44
C VAL A 138 -1.69 -4.15 -8.56
N PHE A 139 -2.25 -5.25 -9.04
CA PHE A 139 -3.29 -5.20 -10.06
C PHE A 139 -4.68 -5.09 -9.41
N GLY A 140 -5.33 -3.92 -9.55
CA GLY A 140 -6.65 -3.61 -9.02
C GLY A 140 -7.77 -4.04 -9.98
N ARG A 141 -8.23 -5.28 -9.88
CA ARG A 141 -9.19 -5.88 -10.84
C ARG A 141 -10.54 -5.18 -10.90
N VAL A 142 -11.07 -4.73 -9.77
CA VAL A 142 -12.41 -4.12 -9.69
C VAL A 142 -12.42 -2.79 -10.43
N ASP A 143 -11.50 -1.91 -10.09
CA ASP A 143 -11.37 -0.60 -10.73
C ASP A 143 -10.96 -0.74 -12.20
N PHE A 144 -10.12 -1.75 -12.52
CA PHE A 144 -9.75 -2.02 -13.91
C PHE A 144 -10.96 -2.36 -14.78
N VAL A 145 -11.82 -3.28 -14.32
CA VAL A 145 -13.05 -3.65 -15.03
C VAL A 145 -14.02 -2.48 -15.10
N GLY A 146 -14.18 -1.73 -14.00
CA GLY A 146 -15.00 -0.51 -13.96
C GLY A 146 -14.52 0.55 -14.94
N SER A 147 -13.20 0.71 -15.13
CA SER A 147 -12.61 1.67 -16.08
C SER A 147 -12.87 1.30 -17.56
N LEU A 148 -13.22 0.05 -17.84
CA LEU A 148 -13.65 -0.42 -19.15
C LEU A 148 -15.15 -0.14 -19.42
N GLY A 149 -15.89 0.35 -18.42
CA GLY A 149 -17.33 0.60 -18.51
C GLY A 149 -18.19 -0.67 -18.35
N TRP A 150 -17.71 -1.68 -17.65
CA TRP A 150 -18.37 -2.97 -17.42
C TRP A 150 -18.89 -3.09 -15.99
#